data_166c0b023dfb4b5c68584742ee1a55d2
#
_entry.id   166c0b023dfb4b5c68584742ee1a55d2
#
_cell.length_a   1.000
_cell.length_b   1.000
_cell.length_c   1.000
_cell.angle_alpha   90.00
_cell.angle_beta   90.00
_cell.angle_gamma   90.00
#
_symmetry.space_group_name_H-M   'P 1'
#
loop_
_entity.id
_entity.type
_entity.pdbx_description
1 polymer ?
#
loop_
_entity_poly.entity_id
_entity_poly.type
_entity_poly.pdbx_seq_one_letter_code
_entity_poly.pdbx_strand_id
1 'polypeptide(L)'
;MLIDSHCHAWEYWPYEPSVPDPESRGRIEQLINQMDINGVQQATIVSAQIEHNPNNNDYIADAVRRYPSRLYQYADVDCSWSDTYHTPGAASRMEAAIERWPMKGFTHYLRSEDDGSWLTSQDGLDFFRVASDAGLIASIAGAPHHQAALRKVAEALPSMPILSHHMAGLKASEPPPHTMLNQVLESAKVPNMYLKLSGFSYLSDDDRKWEYPYSDTLWIYKAAYERYGTRMVWGSDYPAVNFFMTHKQSLEAFRTHCTFVSDEAKAQILGGTLAGLLEAARGVRP
;
A
#
# COMPACT_ATOMS: atom_id res chain seq x y z
N MET A 1 -15.36 5.94 -10.55
CA MET A 1 -15.15 5.92 -9.09
C MET A 1 -13.68 6.10 -8.82
N LEU A 2 -13.31 6.94 -7.83
CA LEU A 2 -11.92 7.18 -7.45
C LEU A 2 -11.71 6.65 -6.02
N ILE A 3 -10.76 5.72 -5.85
CA ILE A 3 -10.45 5.08 -4.57
C ILE A 3 -8.95 5.19 -4.30
N ASP A 4 -8.60 5.73 -3.14
CA ASP A 4 -7.22 5.77 -2.67
C ASP A 4 -6.82 4.41 -2.06
N SER A 5 -5.87 3.72 -2.66
CA SER A 5 -5.43 2.39 -2.21
C SER A 5 -4.40 2.43 -1.08
N HIS A 6 -3.89 3.63 -0.76
CA HIS A 6 -2.82 3.79 0.21
C HIS A 6 -2.79 5.19 0.78
N CYS A 7 -3.29 5.34 1.98
CA CYS A 7 -3.15 6.53 2.79
C CYS A 7 -3.09 6.13 4.27
N HIS A 8 -2.73 7.10 5.10
CA HIS A 8 -2.62 6.92 6.55
C HIS A 8 -3.41 7.99 7.29
N ALA A 9 -3.69 7.74 8.56
CA ALA A 9 -4.17 8.75 9.49
C ALA A 9 -3.63 8.46 10.90
N TRP A 10 -3.37 9.52 11.65
CA TRP A 10 -2.65 9.48 12.92
C TRP A 10 -3.33 10.35 13.97
N GLU A 11 -3.30 9.91 15.22
CA GLU A 11 -3.66 10.77 16.34
C GLU A 11 -2.59 11.82 16.62
N TYR A 12 -1.33 11.46 16.34
CA TYR A 12 -0.17 12.32 16.48
C TYR A 12 0.74 12.17 15.26
N TRP A 13 1.26 13.27 14.73
CA TRP A 13 2.15 13.29 13.55
C TRP A 13 3.41 12.45 13.80
N PRO A 14 3.66 11.40 13.02
CA PRO A 14 4.76 10.46 13.31
C PRO A 14 6.05 10.76 12.56
N TYR A 15 6.08 11.78 11.72
CA TYR A 15 7.19 12.02 10.80
C TYR A 15 8.09 13.17 11.22
N GLU A 16 9.35 13.11 10.73
CA GLU A 16 10.30 14.24 10.77
C GLU A 16 10.41 14.88 9.35
N PRO A 17 10.48 16.23 9.27
CA PRO A 17 10.43 17.17 10.37
C PRO A 17 9.04 17.24 11.03
N SER A 18 9.04 17.57 12.33
CA SER A 18 7.80 17.80 13.08
C SER A 18 7.01 18.98 12.50
N VAL A 19 5.72 19.00 12.71
CA VAL A 19 4.79 20.06 12.30
C VAL A 19 4.37 20.90 13.50
N PRO A 20 3.91 22.18 13.31
CA PRO A 20 3.53 23.05 14.42
C PRO A 20 2.38 22.53 15.29
N ASP A 21 1.50 21.69 14.73
CA ASP A 21 0.32 21.14 15.39
C ASP A 21 0.22 19.62 15.18
N PRO A 22 1.17 18.84 15.76
CA PRO A 22 1.30 17.41 15.48
C PRO A 22 0.08 16.58 15.90
N GLU A 23 -0.74 17.09 16.82
CA GLU A 23 -1.97 16.44 17.29
C GLU A 23 -3.14 16.55 16.30
N SER A 24 -3.03 17.34 15.24
CA SER A 24 -4.12 17.55 14.28
C SER A 24 -3.77 17.21 12.84
N ARG A 25 -2.50 17.35 12.43
CA ARG A 25 -2.06 17.26 11.03
C ARG A 25 -2.25 15.90 10.36
N GLY A 26 -2.18 14.84 11.14
CA GLY A 26 -2.36 13.48 10.64
C GLY A 26 -3.78 12.94 10.79
N ARG A 27 -4.71 13.67 11.39
CA ARG A 27 -6.02 13.13 11.77
C ARG A 27 -6.88 12.72 10.59
N ILE A 28 -7.80 11.78 10.87
CA ILE A 28 -8.74 11.26 9.87
C ILE A 28 -9.59 12.34 9.23
N GLU A 29 -9.94 13.38 9.96
CA GLU A 29 -10.73 14.52 9.46
C GLU A 29 -9.97 15.30 8.37
N GLN A 30 -8.64 15.39 8.47
CA GLN A 30 -7.80 15.98 7.44
C GLN A 30 -7.77 15.12 6.18
N LEU A 31 -7.69 13.80 6.32
CA LEU A 31 -7.79 12.89 5.17
C LEU A 31 -9.16 13.00 4.50
N ILE A 32 -10.26 12.98 5.25
CA ILE A 32 -11.61 13.16 4.69
C ILE A 32 -11.72 14.48 3.91
N ASN A 33 -11.18 15.57 4.44
CA ASN A 33 -11.15 16.85 3.74
C ASN A 33 -10.35 16.77 2.42
N GLN A 34 -9.18 16.11 2.41
CA GLN A 34 -8.42 15.90 1.18
C GLN A 34 -9.17 15.03 0.17
N MET A 35 -9.85 13.99 0.63
CA MET A 35 -10.70 13.15 -0.22
C MET A 35 -11.82 13.98 -0.85
N ASP A 36 -12.51 14.81 -0.07
CA ASP A 36 -13.63 15.65 -0.55
C ASP A 36 -13.17 16.68 -1.58
N ILE A 37 -12.07 17.39 -1.31
CA ILE A 37 -11.51 18.40 -2.23
C ILE A 37 -11.08 17.76 -3.57
N ASN A 38 -10.56 16.53 -3.55
CA ASN A 38 -10.02 15.86 -4.74
C ASN A 38 -10.99 14.86 -5.38
N GLY A 39 -12.22 14.73 -4.86
CA GLY A 39 -13.25 13.85 -5.41
C GLY A 39 -12.98 12.36 -5.17
N VAL A 40 -12.19 12.00 -4.14
CA VAL A 40 -11.94 10.62 -3.73
C VAL A 40 -13.13 10.10 -2.94
N GLN A 41 -13.82 9.11 -3.47
CA GLN A 41 -15.02 8.56 -2.85
C GLN A 41 -14.70 7.64 -1.68
N GLN A 42 -13.67 6.81 -1.81
CA GLN A 42 -13.31 5.80 -0.81
C GLN A 42 -11.78 5.75 -0.63
N ALA A 43 -11.33 5.24 0.51
CA ALA A 43 -9.92 5.03 0.77
C ALA A 43 -9.67 3.76 1.61
N THR A 44 -8.56 3.08 1.34
CA THR A 44 -8.02 2.07 2.23
C THR A 44 -6.94 2.69 3.10
N ILE A 45 -7.16 2.69 4.41
CA ILE A 45 -6.24 3.26 5.38
C ILE A 45 -5.27 2.17 5.83
N VAL A 46 -4.00 2.37 5.53
CA VAL A 46 -2.91 1.52 5.98
C VAL A 46 -2.55 1.96 7.40
N SER A 47 -2.93 1.15 8.38
CA SER A 47 -2.54 1.41 9.76
C SER A 47 -1.04 1.19 9.94
N ALA A 48 -0.42 1.93 10.87
CA ALA A 48 0.95 1.67 11.29
C ALA A 48 1.13 2.10 12.76
N GLN A 49 1.55 1.17 13.59
CA GLN A 49 1.71 1.38 15.03
C GLN A 49 3.13 1.87 15.34
N ILE A 50 3.48 3.03 14.78
CA ILE A 50 4.81 3.63 14.85
C ILE A 50 4.85 4.87 15.76
N GLU A 51 6.04 5.19 16.26
CA GLU A 51 6.34 6.39 17.04
C GLU A 51 5.31 6.62 18.16
N HIS A 52 4.63 7.75 18.14
CA HIS A 52 3.66 8.15 19.15
C HIS A 52 2.26 7.53 18.99
N ASN A 53 2.11 6.55 18.05
CA ASN A 53 0.82 5.99 17.67
C ASN A 53 0.72 4.46 17.90
N PRO A 54 1.02 3.94 19.12
CA PRO A 54 0.99 2.50 19.37
C PRO A 54 -0.40 1.87 19.22
N ASN A 55 -1.46 2.68 19.28
CA ASN A 55 -2.86 2.25 19.15
C ASN A 55 -3.46 2.61 17.77
N ASN A 56 -2.64 2.81 16.73
CA ASN A 56 -3.13 3.26 15.44
C ASN A 56 -4.17 2.31 14.82
N ASN A 57 -4.06 0.99 15.01
CA ASN A 57 -5.08 0.06 14.56
C ASN A 57 -6.47 0.35 15.17
N ASP A 58 -6.54 0.63 16.46
CA ASP A 58 -7.82 0.95 17.13
C ASP A 58 -8.36 2.31 16.66
N TYR A 59 -7.50 3.30 16.50
CA TYR A 59 -7.85 4.61 15.95
C TYR A 59 -8.46 4.51 14.54
N ILE A 60 -7.86 3.73 13.65
CA ILE A 60 -8.38 3.51 12.30
C ILE A 60 -9.67 2.67 12.32
N ALA A 61 -9.77 1.66 13.18
CA ALA A 61 -11.00 0.90 13.35
C ALA A 61 -12.19 1.80 13.74
N ASP A 62 -11.97 2.74 14.65
CA ASP A 62 -12.99 3.73 15.04
C ASP A 62 -13.32 4.70 13.89
N ALA A 63 -12.33 5.11 13.11
CA ALA A 63 -12.56 5.93 11.91
C ALA A 63 -13.42 5.19 10.87
N VAL A 64 -13.16 3.91 10.61
CA VAL A 64 -13.95 3.08 9.70
C VAL A 64 -15.40 2.95 10.20
N ARG A 65 -15.63 2.78 11.51
CA ARG A 65 -17.00 2.76 12.07
C ARG A 65 -17.74 4.09 11.91
N ARG A 66 -17.02 5.23 11.98
CA ARG A 66 -17.61 6.57 11.75
C ARG A 66 -17.91 6.86 10.27
N TYR A 67 -17.12 6.27 9.36
CA TYR A 67 -17.23 6.49 7.91
C TYR A 67 -17.33 5.18 7.12
N PRO A 68 -18.33 4.30 7.40
CA PRO A 68 -18.36 2.91 6.91
C PRO A 68 -18.54 2.77 5.39
N SER A 69 -19.05 3.82 4.71
CA SER A 69 -19.20 3.85 3.25
C SER A 69 -17.97 4.43 2.52
N ARG A 70 -17.00 4.96 3.27
CA ARG A 70 -15.87 5.71 2.73
C ARG A 70 -14.52 5.07 3.02
N LEU A 71 -14.37 4.42 4.18
CA LEU A 71 -13.08 3.98 4.67
C LEU A 71 -13.05 2.47 4.87
N TYR A 72 -11.89 1.88 4.56
CA TYR A 72 -11.55 0.48 4.83
C TYR A 72 -10.22 0.42 5.57
N GLN A 73 -10.12 -0.46 6.54
CA GLN A 73 -8.87 -0.66 7.28
C GLN A 73 -8.03 -1.77 6.65
N TYR A 74 -6.72 -1.48 6.50
CA TYR A 74 -5.66 -2.46 6.38
C TYR A 74 -4.87 -2.43 7.69
N ALA A 75 -5.15 -3.39 8.58
CA ALA A 75 -4.55 -3.38 9.91
C ALA A 75 -3.06 -3.70 9.88
N ASP A 76 -2.29 -3.03 10.72
CA ASP A 76 -0.88 -3.34 10.98
C ASP A 76 -0.78 -4.65 11.75
N VAL A 77 -0.18 -5.68 11.13
CA VAL A 77 0.05 -6.97 11.78
C VAL A 77 1.50 -7.39 11.59
N ASP A 78 2.23 -7.48 12.69
CA ASP A 78 3.63 -7.89 12.74
C ASP A 78 4.56 -7.14 11.77
N CYS A 79 4.36 -5.82 11.62
CA CYS A 79 5.24 -4.99 10.81
C CYS A 79 6.66 -4.86 11.42
N SER A 80 7.62 -4.43 10.63
CA SER A 80 9.06 -4.35 10.93
C SER A 80 9.43 -3.60 12.21
N TRP A 81 8.54 -2.76 12.72
CA TRP A 81 8.67 -2.02 13.99
C TRP A 81 8.09 -2.76 15.19
N SER A 82 7.40 -3.88 14.98
CA SER A 82 6.87 -4.71 16.07
C SER A 82 7.98 -5.55 16.72
N ASP A 83 7.93 -5.67 18.04
CA ASP A 83 8.80 -6.58 18.80
C ASP A 83 8.55 -8.06 18.45
N THR A 84 7.38 -8.35 17.88
CA THR A 84 7.00 -9.70 17.46
C THR A 84 7.30 -9.99 15.99
N TYR A 85 7.93 -9.04 15.29
CA TYR A 85 8.27 -9.18 13.88
C TYR A 85 9.02 -10.47 13.57
N HIS A 86 8.44 -11.31 12.72
CA HIS A 86 9.00 -12.60 12.29
C HIS A 86 9.33 -13.58 13.44
N THR A 87 8.73 -13.40 14.61
CA THR A 87 8.83 -14.35 15.71
C THR A 87 7.78 -15.47 15.62
N PRO A 88 8.00 -16.64 16.26
CA PRO A 88 7.02 -17.73 16.30
C PRO A 88 5.64 -17.26 16.77
N GLY A 89 4.59 -17.88 16.21
CA GLY A 89 3.20 -17.57 16.57
C GLY A 89 2.56 -16.43 15.75
N ALA A 90 3.15 -16.03 14.63
CA ALA A 90 2.60 -14.99 13.75
C ALA A 90 1.18 -15.30 13.26
N ALA A 91 0.85 -16.56 12.96
CA ALA A 91 -0.50 -17.01 12.59
C ALA A 91 -1.53 -16.68 13.68
N SER A 92 -1.23 -16.98 14.94
CA SER A 92 -2.15 -16.67 16.05
C SER A 92 -2.33 -15.16 16.28
N ARG A 93 -1.29 -14.34 15.99
CA ARG A 93 -1.42 -12.89 16.04
C ARG A 93 -2.30 -12.35 14.90
N MET A 94 -2.25 -12.98 13.71
CA MET A 94 -3.18 -12.68 12.60
C MET A 94 -4.62 -13.04 12.97
N GLU A 95 -4.86 -14.22 13.58
CA GLU A 95 -6.18 -14.62 14.08
C GLU A 95 -6.74 -13.60 15.08
N ALA A 96 -5.94 -13.20 16.07
CA ALA A 96 -6.32 -12.19 17.05
C ALA A 96 -6.61 -10.81 16.40
N ALA A 97 -5.86 -10.43 15.38
CA ALA A 97 -6.11 -9.20 14.62
C ALA A 97 -7.45 -9.23 13.87
N ILE A 98 -7.77 -10.37 13.24
CA ILE A 98 -9.04 -10.59 12.52
C ILE A 98 -10.24 -10.51 13.49
N GLU A 99 -10.11 -11.06 14.68
CA GLU A 99 -11.17 -10.99 15.69
C GLU A 99 -11.38 -9.58 16.24
N ARG A 100 -10.32 -8.78 16.31
CA ARG A 100 -10.33 -7.47 16.96
C ARG A 100 -10.78 -6.33 16.07
N TRP A 101 -10.35 -6.29 14.79
CA TRP A 101 -10.52 -5.12 13.93
C TRP A 101 -11.40 -5.38 12.70
N PRO A 102 -12.20 -4.38 12.25
CA PRO A 102 -13.06 -4.49 11.06
C PRO A 102 -12.26 -4.35 9.77
N MET A 103 -11.27 -5.20 9.54
CA MET A 103 -10.32 -5.07 8.45
C MET A 103 -10.76 -5.77 7.15
N LYS A 104 -10.49 -5.14 5.99
CA LYS A 104 -10.60 -5.72 4.65
C LYS A 104 -9.28 -6.27 4.14
N GLY A 105 -8.21 -5.90 4.79
CA GLY A 105 -6.86 -6.33 4.50
C GLY A 105 -5.95 -6.06 5.68
N PHE A 106 -4.72 -6.46 5.56
CA PHE A 106 -3.67 -6.17 6.52
C PHE A 106 -2.47 -5.56 5.82
N THR A 107 -1.68 -4.81 6.55
CA THR A 107 -0.36 -4.39 6.09
C THR A 107 0.73 -5.13 6.83
N HIS A 108 1.81 -5.42 6.10
CA HIS A 108 3.02 -6.02 6.66
C HIS A 108 4.24 -5.36 6.00
N TYR A 109 5.01 -4.65 6.81
CA TYR A 109 6.22 -3.96 6.37
C TYR A 109 7.43 -4.85 6.63
N LEU A 110 8.21 -5.09 5.59
CA LEU A 110 9.45 -5.87 5.66
C LEU A 110 10.62 -4.93 5.93
N ARG A 111 11.61 -5.40 6.71
CA ARG A 111 12.88 -4.70 6.84
C ARG A 111 13.67 -4.78 5.55
N SER A 112 14.40 -3.73 5.23
CA SER A 112 15.21 -3.67 4.00
C SER A 112 16.32 -4.72 3.94
N GLU A 113 16.81 -5.15 5.10
CA GLU A 113 17.87 -6.16 5.26
C GLU A 113 17.36 -7.61 5.20
N ASP A 114 16.05 -7.84 5.25
CA ASP A 114 15.47 -9.18 5.16
C ASP A 114 15.70 -9.78 3.78
N ASP A 115 16.02 -11.05 3.75
CA ASP A 115 16.18 -11.82 2.49
C ASP A 115 14.86 -12.40 1.95
N GLY A 116 13.75 -12.21 2.66
CA GLY A 116 12.43 -12.75 2.34
C GLY A 116 12.24 -14.23 2.71
N SER A 117 13.20 -14.88 3.36
CA SER A 117 13.11 -16.30 3.70
C SER A 117 11.96 -16.62 4.65
N TRP A 118 11.66 -15.71 5.60
CA TRP A 118 10.53 -15.88 6.51
C TRP A 118 9.20 -15.99 5.78
N LEU A 119 9.00 -15.20 4.71
CA LEU A 119 7.75 -15.21 3.94
C LEU A 119 7.37 -16.62 3.42
N THR A 120 8.36 -17.44 3.14
CA THR A 120 8.21 -18.81 2.63
C THR A 120 8.50 -19.90 3.66
N SER A 121 8.81 -19.51 4.90
CA SER A 121 8.91 -20.44 6.04
C SER A 121 7.52 -20.97 6.42
N GLN A 122 7.47 -21.99 7.26
CA GLN A 122 6.20 -22.54 7.76
C GLN A 122 5.40 -21.45 8.51
N ASP A 123 6.05 -20.71 9.43
CA ASP A 123 5.39 -19.62 10.20
C ASP A 123 4.86 -18.51 9.27
N GLY A 124 5.64 -18.10 8.28
CA GLY A 124 5.22 -17.09 7.32
C GLY A 124 4.04 -17.56 6.46
N LEU A 125 4.11 -18.79 5.93
CA LEU A 125 3.01 -19.36 5.14
C LEU A 125 1.75 -19.54 5.97
N ASP A 126 1.85 -19.94 7.24
CA ASP A 126 0.70 -20.07 8.13
C ASP A 126 0.08 -18.71 8.44
N PHE A 127 0.89 -17.67 8.67
CA PHE A 127 0.42 -16.28 8.81
C PHE A 127 -0.41 -15.82 7.59
N PHE A 128 0.12 -16.00 6.38
CA PHE A 128 -0.58 -15.62 5.16
C PHE A 128 -1.81 -16.51 4.89
N ARG A 129 -1.76 -17.79 5.26
CA ARG A 129 -2.89 -18.71 5.09
C ARG A 129 -4.08 -18.29 5.95
N VAL A 130 -3.87 -17.93 7.22
CA VAL A 130 -4.93 -17.40 8.09
C VAL A 130 -5.59 -16.17 7.47
N ALA A 131 -4.80 -15.24 6.95
CA ALA A 131 -5.31 -14.04 6.26
C ALA A 131 -6.10 -14.40 4.98
N SER A 132 -5.59 -15.34 4.19
CA SER A 132 -6.23 -15.83 2.95
C SER A 132 -7.57 -16.51 3.25
N ASP A 133 -7.64 -17.35 4.27
CA ASP A 133 -8.86 -18.06 4.67
C ASP A 133 -9.93 -17.11 5.18
N ALA A 134 -9.53 -16.01 5.82
CA ALA A 134 -10.41 -14.91 6.19
C ALA A 134 -10.83 -14.03 4.98
N GLY A 135 -10.23 -14.24 3.80
CA GLY A 135 -10.53 -13.48 2.59
C GLY A 135 -10.00 -12.05 2.63
N LEU A 136 -8.84 -11.83 3.25
CA LEU A 136 -8.20 -10.53 3.36
C LEU A 136 -7.32 -10.21 2.15
N ILE A 137 -7.09 -8.91 1.94
CA ILE A 137 -6.12 -8.38 0.99
C ILE A 137 -4.79 -8.15 1.72
N ALA A 138 -3.69 -8.68 1.18
CA ALA A 138 -2.35 -8.43 1.71
C ALA A 138 -1.75 -7.15 1.08
N SER A 139 -1.35 -6.20 1.90
CA SER A 139 -0.75 -4.93 1.50
C SER A 139 0.68 -4.89 2.03
N ILE A 140 1.66 -5.20 1.17
CA ILE A 140 3.02 -5.53 1.59
C ILE A 140 4.01 -4.43 1.19
N ALA A 141 4.69 -3.86 2.18
CA ALA A 141 5.84 -2.98 1.96
C ALA A 141 7.11 -3.83 1.90
N GLY A 142 7.72 -3.89 0.74
CA GLY A 142 8.95 -4.65 0.52
C GLY A 142 9.73 -4.12 -0.67
N ALA A 143 11.03 -4.43 -0.69
CA ALA A 143 11.95 -4.06 -1.76
C ALA A 143 11.87 -5.03 -2.95
N PRO A 144 12.50 -4.70 -4.10
CA PRO A 144 12.51 -5.59 -5.27
C PRO A 144 13.02 -7.00 -5.01
N HIS A 145 14.00 -7.17 -4.14
CA HIS A 145 14.57 -8.48 -3.81
C HIS A 145 13.59 -9.40 -3.04
N HIS A 146 12.57 -8.84 -2.36
CA HIS A 146 11.52 -9.64 -1.72
C HIS A 146 10.49 -10.22 -2.73
N GLN A 147 10.45 -9.70 -3.96
CA GLN A 147 9.41 -10.07 -4.92
C GLN A 147 9.41 -11.57 -5.27
N ALA A 148 10.58 -12.22 -5.28
CA ALA A 148 10.67 -13.66 -5.52
C ALA A 148 9.98 -14.50 -4.43
N ALA A 149 10.13 -14.10 -3.16
CA ALA A 149 9.46 -14.75 -2.05
C ALA A 149 7.95 -14.46 -2.04
N LEU A 150 7.56 -13.20 -2.31
CA LEU A 150 6.14 -12.82 -2.42
C LEU A 150 5.42 -13.58 -3.56
N ARG A 151 6.08 -13.83 -4.70
CA ARG A 151 5.52 -14.69 -5.75
C ARG A 151 5.19 -16.09 -5.25
N LYS A 152 6.10 -16.71 -4.47
CA LYS A 152 5.87 -18.05 -3.90
C LYS A 152 4.67 -18.04 -2.93
N VAL A 153 4.52 -16.99 -2.11
CA VAL A 153 3.33 -16.83 -1.25
C VAL A 153 2.08 -16.69 -2.11
N ALA A 154 2.11 -15.85 -3.15
CA ALA A 154 0.97 -15.64 -4.05
C ALA A 154 0.56 -16.91 -4.80
N GLU A 155 1.52 -17.70 -5.25
CA GLU A 155 1.31 -19.00 -5.91
C GLU A 155 0.73 -20.04 -4.95
N ALA A 156 1.16 -20.04 -3.69
CA ALA A 156 0.64 -20.94 -2.65
C ALA A 156 -0.78 -20.54 -2.19
N LEU A 157 -1.15 -19.26 -2.33
CA LEU A 157 -2.41 -18.69 -1.85
C LEU A 157 -3.12 -17.88 -2.97
N PRO A 158 -3.57 -18.52 -4.06
CA PRO A 158 -4.03 -17.84 -5.26
C PRO A 158 -5.32 -17.01 -5.07
N SER A 159 -6.07 -17.24 -3.99
CA SER A 159 -7.27 -16.48 -3.64
C SER A 159 -6.96 -15.15 -2.92
N MET A 160 -5.73 -14.97 -2.41
CA MET A 160 -5.35 -13.76 -1.67
C MET A 160 -4.68 -12.74 -2.60
N PRO A 161 -5.28 -11.56 -2.83
CA PRO A 161 -4.59 -10.48 -3.53
C PRO A 161 -3.41 -9.96 -2.71
N ILE A 162 -2.24 -9.80 -3.36
CA ILE A 162 -1.04 -9.20 -2.76
C ILE A 162 -0.74 -7.89 -3.48
N LEU A 163 -0.80 -6.77 -2.77
CA LEU A 163 -0.53 -5.42 -3.26
C LEU A 163 0.83 -4.95 -2.77
N SER A 164 1.83 -4.85 -3.64
CA SER A 164 3.15 -4.31 -3.31
C SER A 164 3.10 -2.78 -3.22
N HIS A 165 3.60 -2.21 -2.12
CA HIS A 165 3.61 -0.76 -1.89
C HIS A 165 4.56 -0.04 -2.85
N HIS A 166 4.19 1.20 -3.25
CA HIS A 166 5.07 2.20 -3.88
C HIS A 166 5.97 1.63 -4.98
N MET A 167 5.37 0.87 -5.92
CA MET A 167 6.14 0.23 -7.01
C MET A 167 7.28 -0.67 -6.50
N ALA A 168 7.13 -1.25 -5.30
CA ALA A 168 8.13 -2.06 -4.61
C ALA A 168 9.47 -1.32 -4.38
N GLY A 169 9.45 0.01 -4.25
CA GLY A 169 10.64 0.81 -3.93
C GLY A 169 11.64 0.98 -5.07
N LEU A 170 11.22 0.85 -6.32
CA LEU A 170 12.06 1.09 -7.50
C LEU A 170 12.61 2.52 -7.53
N LYS A 171 13.74 2.72 -8.24
CA LYS A 171 14.39 4.02 -8.42
C LYS A 171 14.63 4.32 -9.89
N ALA A 172 14.41 5.59 -10.28
CA ALA A 172 14.64 6.05 -11.66
C ALA A 172 16.10 5.99 -12.07
N SER A 173 17.02 6.11 -11.11
CA SER A 173 18.47 6.03 -11.30
C SER A 173 19.02 4.62 -11.45
N GLU A 174 18.17 3.58 -11.40
CA GLU A 174 18.65 2.21 -11.58
C GLU A 174 19.30 2.03 -12.96
N PRO A 175 20.62 1.67 -13.03
CA PRO A 175 21.29 1.52 -14.30
C PRO A 175 20.88 0.23 -15.02
N PRO A 176 21.00 0.18 -16.36
CA PRO A 176 20.86 -1.08 -17.09
C PRO A 176 21.80 -2.16 -16.53
N PRO A 177 21.35 -3.44 -16.47
CA PRO A 177 20.17 -4.00 -17.12
C PRO A 177 18.87 -3.90 -16.32
N HIS A 178 18.71 -2.98 -15.38
CA HIS A 178 17.50 -2.75 -14.59
C HIS A 178 17.06 -4.02 -13.82
N THR A 179 17.96 -4.60 -13.06
CA THR A 179 17.76 -5.88 -12.37
C THR A 179 16.61 -5.82 -11.35
N MET A 180 16.50 -4.71 -10.59
CA MET A 180 15.44 -4.52 -9.60
C MET A 180 14.08 -4.35 -10.30
N LEU A 181 14.01 -3.55 -11.36
CA LEU A 181 12.80 -3.44 -12.17
C LEU A 181 12.36 -4.82 -12.70
N ASN A 182 13.28 -5.59 -13.26
CA ASN A 182 12.97 -6.91 -13.79
C ASN A 182 12.43 -7.87 -12.72
N GLN A 183 12.94 -7.83 -11.49
CA GLN A 183 12.41 -8.60 -10.36
C GLN A 183 10.94 -8.25 -10.07
N VAL A 184 10.59 -6.96 -10.10
CA VAL A 184 9.22 -6.48 -9.89
C VAL A 184 8.33 -6.89 -11.06
N LEU A 185 8.78 -6.72 -12.31
CA LEU A 185 8.01 -7.05 -13.51
C LEU A 185 7.72 -8.56 -13.63
N GLU A 186 8.62 -9.42 -13.14
CA GLU A 186 8.37 -10.87 -13.08
C GLU A 186 7.15 -11.23 -12.24
N SER A 187 6.83 -10.44 -11.22
CA SER A 187 5.64 -10.67 -10.38
C SER A 187 4.32 -10.48 -11.13
N ALA A 188 4.33 -9.79 -12.26
CA ALA A 188 3.17 -9.68 -13.14
C ALA A 188 2.71 -11.01 -13.73
N LYS A 189 3.56 -12.05 -13.73
CA LYS A 189 3.20 -13.39 -14.17
C LYS A 189 2.24 -14.12 -13.23
N VAL A 190 2.15 -13.66 -11.97
CA VAL A 190 1.30 -14.25 -10.95
C VAL A 190 -0.01 -13.44 -10.87
N PRO A 191 -1.18 -14.03 -11.14
CA PRO A 191 -2.42 -13.31 -11.38
C PRO A 191 -2.94 -12.49 -10.18
N ASN A 192 -2.68 -12.92 -8.95
CA ASN A 192 -3.10 -12.27 -7.71
C ASN A 192 -2.07 -11.28 -7.14
N MET A 193 -1.04 -10.93 -7.91
CA MET A 193 -0.10 -9.86 -7.56
C MET A 193 -0.45 -8.55 -8.26
N TYR A 194 -0.43 -7.48 -7.48
CA TYR A 194 -0.78 -6.11 -7.87
C TYR A 194 0.31 -5.13 -7.43
N LEU A 195 0.42 -3.99 -8.12
CA LEU A 195 1.29 -2.90 -7.71
C LEU A 195 0.46 -1.69 -7.24
N LYS A 196 0.82 -1.11 -6.10
CA LYS A 196 0.36 0.22 -5.72
C LYS A 196 1.16 1.27 -6.48
N LEU A 197 0.45 2.00 -7.32
CA LEU A 197 0.95 3.12 -8.09
C LEU A 197 0.89 4.36 -7.19
N SER A 198 1.94 4.57 -6.43
CA SER A 198 2.09 5.66 -5.47
C SER A 198 3.57 6.01 -5.33
N GLY A 199 3.86 7.15 -4.71
CA GLY A 199 5.23 7.52 -4.38
C GLY A 199 6.06 7.96 -5.59
N PHE A 200 5.52 8.76 -6.51
CA PHE A 200 6.29 9.31 -7.64
C PHE A 200 7.60 9.98 -7.19
N SER A 201 7.54 10.76 -6.11
CA SER A 201 8.73 11.38 -5.52
C SER A 201 9.72 10.35 -4.92
N TYR A 202 9.24 9.17 -4.50
CA TYR A 202 10.12 8.15 -3.92
C TYR A 202 10.94 7.41 -4.98
N LEU A 203 10.39 7.29 -6.19
CA LEU A 203 11.08 6.67 -7.31
C LEU A 203 12.04 7.64 -7.98
N SER A 204 11.79 8.94 -7.89
CA SER A 204 12.64 10.00 -8.42
C SER A 204 14.01 10.03 -7.72
N ASP A 205 15.01 10.53 -8.40
CA ASP A 205 16.33 10.77 -7.84
C ASP A 205 16.26 11.78 -6.70
N ASP A 206 17.15 11.66 -5.72
CA ASP A 206 17.07 12.44 -4.48
C ASP A 206 17.16 13.96 -4.71
N ASP A 207 17.88 14.41 -5.71
CA ASP A 207 18.01 15.82 -6.11
C ASP A 207 16.81 16.32 -6.94
N ARG A 208 15.94 15.41 -7.39
CA ARG A 208 14.78 15.70 -8.26
C ARG A 208 13.42 15.49 -7.59
N LYS A 209 13.38 15.14 -6.31
CA LYS A 209 12.13 14.86 -5.56
C LYS A 209 11.13 16.02 -5.54
N TRP A 210 11.53 17.22 -5.91
CA TRP A 210 10.70 18.42 -5.99
C TRP A 210 10.26 18.77 -7.42
N GLU A 211 10.70 17.99 -8.42
CA GLU A 211 10.46 18.28 -9.83
C GLU A 211 9.14 17.64 -10.32
N TYR A 212 8.00 18.18 -9.88
CA TYR A 212 6.71 17.77 -10.43
C TYR A 212 6.68 18.02 -11.96
N PRO A 213 6.19 17.09 -12.81
CA PRO A 213 5.42 15.87 -12.48
C PRO A 213 6.24 14.57 -12.39
N TYR A 214 7.51 14.62 -12.04
CA TYR A 214 8.38 13.44 -11.88
C TYR A 214 8.58 12.68 -13.20
N SER A 215 8.88 13.41 -14.26
CA SER A 215 9.00 12.86 -15.61
C SER A 215 10.13 11.83 -15.77
N ASP A 216 11.13 11.87 -14.91
CA ASP A 216 12.22 10.91 -14.81
C ASP A 216 11.74 9.49 -14.39
N THR A 217 10.60 9.39 -13.72
CA THR A 217 10.04 8.11 -13.24
C THR A 217 9.05 7.48 -14.23
N LEU A 218 8.55 8.22 -15.22
CA LEU A 218 7.46 7.77 -16.10
C LEU A 218 7.79 6.52 -16.89
N TRP A 219 9.07 6.28 -17.22
CA TRP A 219 9.49 5.07 -17.91
C TRP A 219 9.29 3.81 -17.07
N ILE A 220 9.46 3.88 -15.73
CA ILE A 220 9.19 2.77 -14.80
C ILE A 220 7.69 2.47 -14.78
N TYR A 221 6.85 3.51 -14.66
CA TYR A 221 5.39 3.34 -14.66
C TYR A 221 4.90 2.76 -15.98
N LYS A 222 5.50 3.17 -17.10
CA LYS A 222 5.19 2.60 -18.41
C LYS A 222 5.56 1.12 -18.48
N ALA A 223 6.78 0.74 -18.07
CA ALA A 223 7.22 -0.64 -18.05
C ALA A 223 6.34 -1.53 -17.15
N ALA A 224 5.95 -1.01 -15.98
CA ALA A 224 5.02 -1.70 -15.08
C ALA A 224 3.63 -1.87 -15.71
N TYR A 225 3.07 -0.81 -16.32
CA TYR A 225 1.77 -0.87 -17.00
C TYR A 225 1.76 -1.89 -18.15
N GLU A 226 2.82 -1.96 -18.96
CA GLU A 226 2.97 -2.93 -20.04
C GLU A 226 2.94 -4.39 -19.54
N ARG A 227 3.28 -4.66 -18.29
CA ARG A 227 3.30 -6.00 -17.69
C ARG A 227 2.08 -6.32 -16.83
N TYR A 228 1.68 -5.38 -15.97
CA TYR A 228 0.57 -5.57 -15.01
C TYR A 228 -0.79 -5.17 -15.62
N GLY A 229 -0.81 -4.33 -16.65
CA GLY A 229 -2.05 -3.77 -17.19
C GLY A 229 -2.82 -3.02 -16.10
N THR A 230 -4.08 -3.35 -15.93
CA THR A 230 -4.94 -2.77 -14.90
C THR A 230 -4.78 -3.39 -13.52
N ARG A 231 -3.87 -4.37 -13.33
CA ARG A 231 -3.52 -4.88 -11.99
C ARG A 231 -2.56 -3.94 -11.26
N MET A 232 -2.83 -2.65 -11.38
CA MET A 232 -2.23 -1.56 -10.62
C MET A 232 -3.33 -0.80 -9.91
N VAL A 233 -3.05 -0.22 -8.75
CA VAL A 233 -4.00 0.57 -7.98
C VAL A 233 -3.34 1.86 -7.50
N TRP A 234 -3.95 3.01 -7.81
CA TRP A 234 -3.44 4.30 -7.37
C TRP A 234 -3.60 4.48 -5.86
N GLY A 235 -2.62 5.10 -5.21
CA GLY A 235 -2.65 5.52 -3.82
C GLY A 235 -1.92 6.84 -3.62
N SER A 236 -2.41 7.69 -2.72
CA SER A 236 -1.82 9.01 -2.48
C SER A 236 -0.57 8.96 -1.61
N ASP A 237 -0.56 8.02 -0.67
CA ASP A 237 0.36 8.01 0.48
C ASP A 237 0.22 9.26 1.38
N TYR A 238 -1.00 9.79 1.48
CA TYR A 238 -1.30 10.88 2.42
C TYR A 238 -1.17 10.38 3.87
N PRO A 239 -0.62 11.14 4.82
CA PRO A 239 -0.10 12.50 4.69
C PRO A 239 1.39 12.58 4.31
N ALA A 240 2.12 11.45 4.22
CA ALA A 240 3.55 11.43 3.88
C ALA A 240 3.84 12.06 2.51
N VAL A 241 2.93 11.93 1.57
CA VAL A 241 3.02 12.56 0.24
C VAL A 241 3.31 14.07 0.32
N ASN A 242 2.82 14.75 1.37
CA ASN A 242 2.96 16.20 1.54
C ASN A 242 4.40 16.67 1.79
N PHE A 243 5.34 15.75 1.99
CA PHE A 243 6.76 16.13 2.01
C PHE A 243 7.25 16.70 0.68
N PHE A 244 6.73 16.23 -0.44
CA PHE A 244 7.25 16.56 -1.76
C PHE A 244 6.18 17.03 -2.75
N MET A 245 4.92 16.64 -2.55
CA MET A 245 3.80 17.01 -3.42
C MET A 245 2.49 17.04 -2.64
N THR A 246 1.50 17.73 -3.14
CA THR A 246 0.15 17.69 -2.57
C THR A 246 -0.58 16.40 -2.92
N HIS A 247 -1.63 16.06 -2.17
CA HIS A 247 -2.53 14.95 -2.49
C HIS A 247 -3.06 15.05 -3.93
N LYS A 248 -3.43 16.27 -4.39
CA LYS A 248 -3.87 16.50 -5.76
C LYS A 248 -2.77 16.21 -6.78
N GLN A 249 -1.55 16.63 -6.52
CA GLN A 249 -0.42 16.37 -7.44
C GLN A 249 -0.14 14.87 -7.55
N SER A 250 -0.27 14.07 -6.48
CA SER A 250 -0.10 12.61 -6.56
C SER A 250 -1.12 11.96 -7.48
N LEU A 251 -2.37 12.46 -7.48
CA LEU A 251 -3.42 12.01 -8.39
C LEU A 251 -3.14 12.44 -9.84
N GLU A 252 -2.78 13.71 -10.04
CA GLU A 252 -2.55 14.25 -11.38
C GLU A 252 -1.26 13.73 -12.03
N ALA A 253 -0.24 13.38 -11.25
CA ALA A 253 0.96 12.73 -11.76
C ALA A 253 0.62 11.47 -12.55
N PHE A 254 -0.35 10.69 -12.09
CA PHE A 254 -0.86 9.56 -12.85
C PHE A 254 -1.91 9.97 -13.89
N ARG A 255 -2.98 10.65 -13.46
CA ARG A 255 -4.16 10.91 -14.29
C ARG A 255 -3.83 11.73 -15.54
N THR A 256 -3.00 12.76 -15.39
CA THR A 256 -2.67 13.71 -16.45
C THR A 256 -1.37 13.34 -17.16
N HIS A 257 -0.33 12.93 -16.44
CA HIS A 257 1.01 12.81 -17.00
C HIS A 257 1.37 11.41 -17.50
N CYS A 258 0.68 10.34 -17.06
CA CYS A 258 0.85 9.00 -17.63
C CYS A 258 0.02 8.86 -18.94
N THR A 259 0.43 9.57 -19.99
CA THR A 259 -0.27 9.65 -21.28
C THR A 259 -0.25 8.33 -22.07
N PHE A 260 0.60 7.39 -21.70
CA PHE A 260 0.71 6.05 -22.27
C PHE A 260 -0.38 5.08 -21.77
N VAL A 261 -1.22 5.48 -20.81
CA VAL A 261 -2.34 4.70 -20.26
C VAL A 261 -3.64 5.22 -20.86
N SER A 262 -4.50 4.32 -21.40
CA SER A 262 -5.81 4.73 -21.91
C SER A 262 -6.76 5.20 -20.80
N ASP A 263 -7.78 5.96 -21.14
CA ASP A 263 -8.74 6.49 -20.16
C ASP A 263 -9.52 5.36 -19.46
N GLU A 264 -9.83 4.27 -20.16
CA GLU A 264 -10.48 3.09 -19.59
C GLU A 264 -9.55 2.40 -18.57
N ALA A 265 -8.27 2.25 -18.89
CA ALA A 265 -7.30 1.67 -17.99
C ALA A 265 -7.03 2.59 -16.79
N LYS A 266 -7.01 3.92 -16.99
CA LYS A 266 -6.93 4.88 -15.88
C LYS A 266 -8.12 4.74 -14.94
N ALA A 267 -9.34 4.60 -15.45
CA ALA A 267 -10.51 4.38 -14.61
C ALA A 267 -10.42 3.10 -13.75
N GLN A 268 -9.84 2.04 -14.31
CA GLN A 268 -9.57 0.81 -13.54
C GLN A 268 -8.52 1.05 -12.46
N ILE A 269 -7.37 1.63 -12.81
CA ILE A 269 -6.24 1.86 -11.87
C ILE A 269 -6.62 2.85 -10.77
N LEU A 270 -7.42 3.87 -11.09
CA LEU A 270 -7.87 4.90 -10.15
C LEU A 270 -8.96 4.43 -9.19
N GLY A 271 -9.58 3.26 -9.43
CA GLY A 271 -10.60 2.78 -8.50
C GLY A 271 -11.27 1.48 -8.88
N GLY A 272 -11.50 1.19 -10.17
CA GLY A 272 -12.25 -0.01 -10.60
C GLY A 272 -11.62 -1.31 -10.10
N THR A 273 -10.32 -1.46 -10.26
CA THR A 273 -9.57 -2.65 -9.79
C THR A 273 -9.69 -2.82 -8.29
N LEU A 274 -9.43 -1.76 -7.52
CA LEU A 274 -9.53 -1.84 -6.05
C LEU A 274 -10.96 -2.07 -5.58
N ALA A 275 -11.96 -1.47 -6.24
CA ALA A 275 -13.37 -1.71 -5.93
C ALA A 275 -13.73 -3.20 -6.02
N GLY A 276 -13.33 -3.85 -7.12
CA GLY A 276 -13.53 -5.29 -7.28
C GLY A 276 -12.84 -6.13 -6.20
N LEU A 277 -11.61 -5.77 -5.81
CA LEU A 277 -10.89 -6.45 -4.74
C LEU A 277 -11.60 -6.28 -3.38
N LEU A 278 -12.04 -5.05 -3.04
CA LEU A 278 -12.75 -4.77 -1.79
C LEU A 278 -14.13 -5.44 -1.71
N GLU A 279 -14.82 -5.57 -2.85
CA GLU A 279 -16.09 -6.30 -2.93
C GLU A 279 -15.88 -7.80 -2.73
N ALA A 280 -14.85 -8.38 -3.35
CA ALA A 280 -14.51 -9.80 -3.21
C ALA A 280 -13.96 -10.13 -1.81
N ALA A 281 -13.28 -9.19 -1.15
CA ALA A 281 -12.72 -9.38 0.18
C ALA A 281 -13.83 -9.59 1.22
N ARG A 282 -13.82 -10.78 1.86
CA ARG A 282 -14.81 -11.12 2.89
C ARG A 282 -14.61 -10.27 4.13
N GLY A 283 -13.44 -10.28 4.73
CA GLY A 283 -13.07 -9.46 5.89
C GLY A 283 -14.15 -9.28 6.97
N VAL A 284 -13.82 -8.86 8.13
CA VAL A 284 -14.83 -8.51 9.14
C VAL A 284 -15.51 -7.19 8.73
N ARG A 285 -16.84 -7.19 8.60
CA ARG A 285 -17.61 -5.94 8.45
C ARG A 285 -17.71 -5.25 9.81
N PRO A 286 -17.72 -3.91 9.85
CA PRO A 286 -17.92 -3.17 11.10
C PRO A 286 -19.28 -3.45 11.72
#